data_4cd7afc3bb1474246aec2348f0d92767
#
_entry.id   4cd7afc3bb1474246aec2348f0d92767
#
_cell.length_a   1.000
_cell.length_b   1.000
_cell.length_c   1.000
_cell.angle_alpha   90.00
_cell.angle_beta   90.00
_cell.angle_gamma   90.00
#
_symmetry.space_group_name_H-M   'P 1'
#
loop_
_entity.id
_entity.type
_entity.pdbx_description
1 polymer ?
#
loop_
_entity_poly.entity_id
_entity_poly.type
_entity_poly.pdbx_seq_one_letter_code
_entity_poly.pdbx_strand_id
1 'polypeptide(L)'
;MVFFFISHLSFAKQSKINGLKINVIDRCWRPNPEWMRHRSQLATCSVGYAGKMINNIGNDLIYYKVTDSSDDPINPKPNTLRYGTSIIQGKVWITFQKDMIITLEKPLLISSFTTIDGRGVNVDIANNACLMIFKVIFTY
;
A
#
# COMPACT_ATOMS: atom_id res chain seq x y z
N MET A 1 2.33 -5.73 -10.81
CA MET A 1 2.28 -4.27 -10.71
C MET A 1 2.21 -3.91 -9.24
N VAL A 2 3.13 -3.11 -8.78
CA VAL A 2 3.24 -2.70 -7.37
C VAL A 2 2.86 -1.24 -7.27
N PHE A 3 1.99 -0.89 -6.33
CA PHE A 3 1.63 0.49 -6.06
C PHE A 3 1.92 0.86 -4.62
N PHE A 4 2.62 1.96 -4.47
CA PHE A 4 2.89 2.62 -3.21
C PHE A 4 1.95 3.81 -3.05
N PHE A 5 1.20 3.83 -1.96
CA PHE A 5 0.51 5.02 -1.50
C PHE A 5 0.97 5.34 -0.09
N ILE A 6 2.02 6.15 0.01
CA ILE A 6 2.41 6.78 1.26
C ILE A 6 1.75 8.16 1.24
N SER A 7 0.71 8.34 2.00
CA SER A 7 0.14 9.66 2.19
C SER A 7 0.56 10.21 3.54
N HIS A 8 1.51 11.14 3.54
CA HIS A 8 1.64 12.09 4.63
C HIS A 8 0.37 12.93 4.69
N LEU A 9 -0.52 12.62 5.58
CA LEU A 9 -1.70 13.45 5.83
C LEU A 9 -2.00 13.48 7.31
N SER A 10 -1.52 14.57 7.93
CA SER A 10 -2.13 15.09 9.14
C SER A 10 -3.64 15.22 8.94
N PHE A 11 -4.41 14.74 9.89
CA PHE A 11 -5.86 14.93 9.94
C PHE A 11 -6.15 16.43 9.99
N ALA A 12 -6.24 17.08 8.84
CA ALA A 12 -6.80 18.41 8.73
C ALA A 12 -8.32 18.27 8.63
N LYS A 13 -8.98 18.77 9.67
CA LYS A 13 -10.42 19.11 9.71
C LYS A 13 -10.87 19.55 8.32
N GLN A 14 -11.97 18.97 7.85
CA GLN A 14 -12.59 19.24 6.55
C GLN A 14 -12.87 20.74 6.39
N SER A 15 -11.87 21.49 5.94
CA SER A 15 -12.02 22.90 5.54
C SER A 15 -12.12 22.90 4.03
N LYS A 16 -13.07 23.69 3.52
CA LYS A 16 -13.30 24.00 2.11
C LYS A 16 -11.96 24.20 1.41
N ILE A 17 -11.54 23.26 0.58
CA ILE A 17 -10.34 23.38 -0.24
C ILE A 17 -10.76 24.07 -1.54
N ASN A 18 -10.89 25.36 -1.48
CA ASN A 18 -10.99 26.19 -2.67
C ASN A 18 -9.55 26.39 -3.19
N GLY A 19 -9.23 25.77 -4.33
CA GLY A 19 -8.03 26.11 -5.12
C GLY A 19 -6.86 25.11 -5.09
N LEU A 20 -6.83 24.09 -4.26
CA LEU A 20 -5.77 23.07 -4.37
C LEU A 20 -6.07 22.10 -5.51
N LYS A 21 -5.11 21.96 -6.41
CA LYS A 21 -5.14 20.98 -7.50
C LYS A 21 -4.94 19.59 -6.90
N ILE A 22 -6.04 18.94 -6.51
CA ILE A 22 -6.02 17.57 -5.96
C ILE A 22 -5.48 16.62 -7.03
N ASN A 23 -4.49 15.78 -6.68
CA ASN A 23 -3.96 14.79 -7.60
C ASN A 23 -5.01 13.75 -7.99
N VAL A 24 -4.76 13.01 -9.07
CA VAL A 24 -5.73 12.04 -9.64
C VAL A 24 -6.09 10.93 -8.65
N ILE A 25 -5.15 10.53 -7.81
CA ILE A 25 -5.33 9.47 -6.81
C ILE A 25 -6.27 9.95 -5.70
N ASP A 26 -5.99 11.13 -5.15
CA ASP A 26 -6.83 11.73 -4.11
C ASP A 26 -8.25 12.02 -4.61
N ARG A 27 -8.38 12.45 -5.86
CA ARG A 27 -9.68 12.66 -6.49
C ARG A 27 -10.48 11.36 -6.63
N CYS A 28 -9.81 10.24 -6.74
CA CYS A 28 -10.39 8.92 -6.89
C CYS A 28 -11.11 8.45 -5.62
N TRP A 29 -10.52 8.63 -4.44
CA TRP A 29 -11.04 8.03 -3.21
C TRP A 29 -11.65 9.02 -2.20
N ARG A 30 -11.15 10.28 -2.15
CA ARG A 30 -11.61 11.28 -1.17
C ARG A 30 -13.10 11.65 -1.25
N PRO A 31 -13.77 11.61 -2.41
CA PRO A 31 -15.21 11.89 -2.47
C PRO A 31 -16.08 10.83 -1.76
N ASN A 32 -15.55 9.62 -1.57
CA ASN A 32 -16.29 8.56 -0.90
C ASN A 32 -16.03 8.62 0.62
N PRO A 33 -17.00 9.00 1.47
CA PRO A 33 -16.82 9.03 2.93
C PRO A 33 -16.59 7.63 3.53
N GLU A 34 -17.06 6.57 2.86
CA GLU A 34 -16.92 5.19 3.30
C GLU A 34 -15.68 4.48 2.70
N TRP A 35 -14.71 5.25 2.20
CA TRP A 35 -13.53 4.71 1.53
C TRP A 35 -12.76 3.67 2.37
N MET A 36 -12.78 3.80 3.69
CA MET A 36 -12.11 2.83 4.58
C MET A 36 -12.69 1.43 4.47
N ARG A 37 -14.00 1.31 4.19
CA ARG A 37 -14.69 0.03 3.97
C ARG A 37 -14.52 -0.48 2.55
N HIS A 38 -14.25 0.43 1.61
CA HIS A 38 -14.14 0.15 0.18
C HIS A 38 -12.74 0.49 -0.37
N ARG A 39 -11.68 0.10 0.35
CA ARG A 39 -10.30 0.45 0.00
C ARG A 39 -9.90 0.04 -1.41
N SER A 40 -10.32 -1.15 -1.84
CA SER A 40 -10.01 -1.69 -3.17
C SER A 40 -10.67 -0.93 -4.33
N GLN A 41 -11.65 -0.06 -4.06
CA GLN A 41 -12.21 0.86 -5.06
C GLN A 41 -11.12 1.74 -5.69
N LEU A 42 -10.03 2.04 -4.95
CA LEU A 42 -8.88 2.76 -5.48
C LEU A 42 -8.32 2.13 -6.75
N ALA A 43 -8.35 0.81 -6.85
CA ALA A 43 -7.83 0.09 -8.02
C ALA A 43 -8.61 0.37 -9.31
N THR A 44 -9.86 0.79 -9.22
CA THR A 44 -10.73 1.02 -10.39
C THR A 44 -10.62 2.43 -10.94
N CYS A 45 -10.25 3.40 -10.12
CA CYS A 45 -10.27 4.82 -10.49
C CYS A 45 -8.90 5.51 -10.44
N SER A 46 -7.94 5.00 -9.66
CA SER A 46 -6.58 5.55 -9.66
C SER A 46 -5.84 5.15 -10.93
N VAL A 47 -5.09 6.10 -11.47
CA VAL A 47 -4.28 5.89 -12.68
C VAL A 47 -2.86 6.34 -12.38
N GLY A 48 -1.91 5.42 -12.50
CA GLY A 48 -0.47 5.69 -12.45
C GLY A 48 0.20 5.45 -13.79
N TYR A 49 1.54 5.49 -13.82
CA TYR A 49 2.35 5.23 -15.00
C TYR A 49 1.99 3.89 -15.69
N ALA A 50 1.71 2.85 -14.90
CA ALA A 50 1.33 1.52 -15.40
C ALA A 50 -0.20 1.37 -15.62
N GLY A 51 -0.97 2.44 -15.64
CA GLY A 51 -2.42 2.41 -15.80
C GLY A 51 -3.17 2.16 -14.49
N LYS A 52 -4.36 1.55 -14.59
CA LYS A 52 -5.20 1.19 -13.45
C LYS A 52 -4.71 -0.10 -12.78
N MET A 53 -5.00 -0.24 -11.48
CA MET A 53 -4.61 -1.42 -10.69
C MET A 53 -5.65 -2.55 -10.72
N ILE A 54 -6.46 -2.66 -11.75
CA ILE A 54 -7.57 -3.64 -11.82
C ILE A 54 -7.08 -5.07 -11.61
N ASN A 55 -5.87 -5.38 -12.08
CA ASN A 55 -5.29 -6.72 -11.91
C ASN A 55 -4.87 -7.04 -10.47
N ASN A 56 -4.84 -6.03 -9.58
CA ASN A 56 -4.52 -6.21 -8.17
C ASN A 56 -5.74 -6.52 -7.31
N ILE A 57 -6.92 -6.61 -7.90
CA ILE A 57 -8.17 -6.94 -7.21
C ILE A 57 -8.84 -8.15 -7.87
N GLY A 58 -9.83 -8.73 -7.20
CA GLY A 58 -10.59 -9.89 -7.68
C GLY A 58 -11.00 -10.78 -6.51
N ASN A 59 -11.59 -11.93 -6.82
CA ASN A 59 -12.09 -12.87 -5.82
C ASN A 59 -10.97 -13.54 -4.99
N ASP A 60 -9.75 -13.54 -5.51
CA ASP A 60 -8.54 -14.09 -4.90
C ASP A 60 -7.72 -13.04 -4.12
N LEU A 61 -8.28 -11.86 -3.89
CA LEU A 61 -7.61 -10.78 -3.17
C LEU A 61 -7.52 -11.08 -1.67
N ILE A 62 -6.29 -11.09 -1.16
CA ILE A 62 -5.99 -11.25 0.26
C ILE A 62 -5.84 -9.88 0.90
N TYR A 63 -6.67 -9.57 1.88
CA TYR A 63 -6.50 -8.38 2.71
C TYR A 63 -5.57 -8.70 3.88
N TYR A 64 -4.45 -8.01 3.95
CA TYR A 64 -3.44 -8.20 4.97
C TYR A 64 -3.24 -6.92 5.78
N LYS A 65 -3.29 -7.04 7.10
CA LYS A 65 -3.12 -5.89 8.00
C LYS A 65 -1.81 -6.01 8.77
N VAL A 66 -0.94 -5.01 8.61
CA VAL A 66 0.28 -4.87 9.39
C VAL A 66 -0.07 -4.31 10.76
N THR A 67 0.33 -5.02 11.80
CA THR A 67 0.11 -4.65 13.21
C THR A 67 1.41 -4.56 14.00
N ASP A 68 2.49 -5.14 13.45
CA ASP A 68 3.83 -5.18 14.02
C ASP A 68 4.79 -4.42 13.11
N SER A 69 5.51 -3.44 13.68
CA SER A 69 6.49 -2.62 12.97
C SER A 69 7.89 -3.24 12.91
N SER A 70 8.10 -4.41 13.51
CA SER A 70 9.39 -5.10 13.45
C SER A 70 9.71 -5.61 12.06
N ASP A 71 11.00 -5.76 11.77
CA ASP A 71 11.51 -6.32 10.52
C ASP A 71 12.51 -7.44 10.84
N ASP A 72 12.30 -8.62 10.28
CA ASP A 72 13.22 -9.74 10.35
C ASP A 72 13.41 -10.30 8.93
N PRO A 73 14.55 -10.01 8.28
CA PRO A 73 14.78 -10.45 6.91
C PRO A 73 15.05 -11.95 6.77
N ILE A 74 15.44 -12.61 7.86
CA ILE A 74 15.77 -14.04 7.85
C ILE A 74 14.50 -14.87 8.12
N ASN A 75 13.72 -14.46 9.13
CA ASN A 75 12.48 -15.12 9.52
C ASN A 75 11.33 -14.12 9.59
N PRO A 76 10.76 -13.71 8.43
CA PRO A 76 9.66 -12.76 8.40
C PRO A 76 8.48 -13.25 9.25
N LYS A 77 8.09 -12.45 10.25
CA LYS A 77 7.01 -12.82 11.17
C LYS A 77 5.65 -12.41 10.62
N PRO A 78 4.59 -13.18 10.86
CA PRO A 78 3.22 -12.74 10.59
C PRO A 78 2.93 -11.36 11.20
N ASN A 79 2.08 -10.60 10.55
CA ASN A 79 1.68 -9.24 10.93
C ASN A 79 2.73 -8.15 10.68
N THR A 80 3.91 -8.47 10.14
CA THR A 80 4.92 -7.49 9.70
C THR A 80 4.75 -7.13 8.23
N LEU A 81 5.31 -5.99 7.82
CA LEU A 81 5.28 -5.56 6.41
C LEU A 81 6.02 -6.57 5.50
N ARG A 82 7.20 -7.03 5.92
CA ARG A 82 8.00 -7.99 5.16
C ARG A 82 7.26 -9.29 4.90
N TYR A 83 6.54 -9.80 5.87
CA TYR A 83 5.73 -11.00 5.68
C TYR A 83 4.66 -10.81 4.60
N GLY A 84 3.94 -9.68 4.66
CA GLY A 84 2.90 -9.35 3.69
C GLY A 84 3.41 -9.16 2.26
N THR A 85 4.63 -8.63 2.10
CA THR A 85 5.20 -8.32 0.77
C THR A 85 5.96 -9.49 0.15
N SER A 86 6.58 -10.35 0.96
CA SER A 86 7.54 -11.34 0.48
C SER A 86 7.07 -12.79 0.64
N ILE A 87 6.19 -13.07 1.62
CA ILE A 87 5.78 -14.44 1.93
C ILE A 87 4.41 -14.76 1.34
N ILE A 88 3.46 -13.82 1.44
CA ILE A 88 2.12 -14.04 0.91
C ILE A 88 2.17 -14.01 -0.62
N GLN A 89 1.66 -15.07 -1.24
CA GLN A 89 1.59 -15.19 -2.69
C GLN A 89 0.25 -14.71 -3.23
N GLY A 90 0.23 -14.27 -4.49
CA GLY A 90 -0.98 -13.84 -5.18
C GLY A 90 -1.26 -12.35 -5.04
N LYS A 91 -2.54 -11.98 -5.07
CA LYS A 91 -2.96 -10.58 -4.95
C LYS A 91 -3.10 -10.22 -3.49
N VAL A 92 -2.33 -9.24 -3.04
CA VAL A 92 -2.30 -8.82 -1.64
C VAL A 92 -2.56 -7.33 -1.50
N TRP A 93 -3.54 -6.97 -0.67
CA TRP A 93 -3.83 -5.59 -0.28
C TRP A 93 -3.39 -5.36 1.16
N ILE A 94 -2.25 -4.70 1.32
CA ILE A 94 -1.62 -4.45 2.61
C ILE A 94 -2.11 -3.12 3.17
N THR A 95 -2.60 -3.15 4.40
CA THR A 95 -3.00 -1.98 5.19
C THR A 95 -2.28 -1.97 6.52
N PHE A 96 -2.38 -0.86 7.26
CA PHE A 96 -1.74 -0.71 8.56
C PHE A 96 -2.79 -0.42 9.64
N GLN A 97 -2.58 -0.98 10.83
CA GLN A 97 -3.52 -0.84 11.93
C GLN A 97 -3.50 0.54 12.57
N LYS A 98 -2.32 1.14 12.66
CA LYS A 98 -2.04 2.40 13.34
C LYS A 98 -0.82 3.09 12.73
N ASP A 99 -0.54 4.30 13.18
CA ASP A 99 0.71 5.00 12.89
C ASP A 99 1.89 4.15 13.37
N MET A 100 2.93 4.01 12.54
CA MET A 100 4.10 3.22 12.87
C MET A 100 5.33 3.65 12.07
N ILE A 101 6.49 3.41 12.66
CA ILE A 101 7.78 3.53 11.98
C ILE A 101 8.31 2.11 11.79
N ILE A 102 8.56 1.72 10.55
CA ILE A 102 9.11 0.43 10.19
C ILE A 102 10.55 0.64 9.76
N THR A 103 11.48 0.16 10.58
CA THR A 103 12.91 0.24 10.28
C THR A 103 13.36 -1.03 9.58
N LEU A 104 13.64 -0.93 8.29
CA LEU A 104 14.07 -2.09 7.50
C LEU A 104 15.54 -2.42 7.77
N GLU A 105 15.82 -3.68 8.07
CA GLU A 105 17.19 -4.19 8.26
C GLU A 105 17.88 -4.52 6.93
N LYS A 106 17.12 -4.95 5.93
CA LYS A 106 17.59 -5.24 4.56
C LYS A 106 16.57 -4.77 3.53
N PRO A 107 16.96 -4.65 2.25
CA PRO A 107 16.04 -4.31 1.18
C PRO A 107 14.76 -5.15 1.24
N LEU A 108 13.63 -4.49 1.06
CA LEU A 108 12.31 -5.12 1.08
C LEU A 108 11.90 -5.49 -0.34
N LEU A 109 11.80 -6.79 -0.60
CA LEU A 109 11.25 -7.30 -1.85
C LEU A 109 9.74 -7.17 -1.86
N ILE A 110 9.20 -6.66 -2.96
CA ILE A 110 7.76 -6.52 -3.15
C ILE A 110 7.36 -7.38 -4.34
N SER A 111 6.51 -8.36 -4.07
CA SER A 111 5.98 -9.29 -5.07
C SER A 111 5.02 -8.61 -6.04
N SER A 112 4.80 -9.22 -7.21
CA SER A 112 3.78 -8.76 -8.16
C SER A 112 2.38 -8.78 -7.51
N PHE A 113 1.49 -7.92 -8.01
CA PHE A 113 0.11 -7.79 -7.55
C PHE A 113 -0.05 -7.40 -6.08
N THR A 114 1.00 -6.83 -5.48
CA THR A 114 0.97 -6.28 -4.12
C THR A 114 0.56 -4.81 -4.16
N THR A 115 -0.43 -4.45 -3.36
CA THR A 115 -0.82 -3.07 -3.10
C THR A 115 -0.52 -2.74 -1.64
N ILE A 116 0.23 -1.66 -1.40
CA ILE A 116 0.52 -1.14 -0.06
C ILE A 116 -0.26 0.15 0.11
N ASP A 117 -1.24 0.12 1.02
CA ASP A 117 -2.21 1.20 1.23
C ASP A 117 -2.04 1.80 2.63
N GLY A 118 -1.30 2.92 2.69
CA GLY A 118 -1.07 3.70 3.92
C GLY A 118 -2.14 4.75 4.22
N ARG A 119 -3.26 4.79 3.49
CA ARG A 119 -4.29 5.80 3.72
C ARG A 119 -4.91 5.66 5.11
N GLY A 120 -5.05 6.80 5.79
CA GLY A 120 -5.69 6.90 7.11
C GLY A 120 -4.75 6.70 8.30
N VAL A 121 -3.46 6.47 8.06
CA VAL A 121 -2.41 6.32 9.08
C VAL A 121 -1.11 6.95 8.58
N ASN A 122 -0.22 7.30 9.52
CA ASN A 122 1.13 7.73 9.21
C ASN A 122 2.07 6.52 9.31
N VAL A 123 2.64 6.11 8.19
CA VAL A 123 3.60 5.01 8.15
C VAL A 123 4.89 5.51 7.52
N ASP A 124 5.94 5.48 8.32
CA ASP A 124 7.29 5.78 7.87
C ASP A 124 8.07 4.47 7.68
N ILE A 125 8.60 4.27 6.48
CA ILE A 125 9.52 3.17 6.20
C ILE A 125 10.92 3.78 6.17
N ALA A 126 11.69 3.50 7.19
CA ALA A 126 12.97 4.15 7.47
C ALA A 126 14.15 3.20 7.33
N ASN A 127 15.34 3.80 7.39
CA ASN A 127 16.67 3.19 7.35
C ASN A 127 17.28 3.05 5.95
N ASN A 128 18.56 2.64 5.92
CA ASN A 128 19.41 2.54 4.72
C ASN A 128 19.02 1.40 3.76
N ALA A 129 17.86 0.83 3.91
CA ALA A 129 17.34 -0.21 3.03
C ALA A 129 16.38 0.37 2.00
N CYS A 130 16.40 -0.16 0.79
CA CYS A 130 15.54 0.24 -0.31
C CYS A 130 14.36 -0.72 -0.48
N LEU A 131 13.36 -0.23 -1.19
CA LEU A 131 12.25 -1.06 -1.67
C LEU A 131 12.61 -1.57 -3.06
N MET A 132 12.60 -2.88 -3.22
CA MET A 132 12.94 -3.54 -4.48
C MET A 132 11.68 -4.16 -5.09
N ILE A 133 11.34 -3.68 -6.29
CA ILE A 133 10.19 -4.19 -7.05
C ILE A 133 10.72 -5.17 -8.08
N PHE A 134 10.34 -6.44 -7.96
CA PHE A 134 10.64 -7.45 -8.95
C PHE A 134 9.45 -7.68 -9.88
N LYS A 135 9.65 -7.46 -11.17
CA LYS A 135 8.71 -7.89 -12.19
C LYS A 135 9.08 -9.32 -12.58
N VAL A 136 8.34 -10.29 -12.10
CA VAL A 136 8.39 -11.64 -12.65
C VAL A 136 7.63 -11.62 -13.97
N ILE A 137 8.35 -11.63 -15.08
CA ILE A 137 7.76 -11.83 -16.41
C ILE A 137 7.71 -13.33 -16.62
N PHE A 138 6.53 -13.92 -16.50
CA PHE A 138 6.31 -15.25 -17.05
C PHE A 138 6.09 -15.07 -18.56
N THR A 139 7.07 -15.44 -19.35
CA THR A 139 6.87 -15.72 -20.77
C THR A 139 6.29 -17.13 -20.88
N TYR A 140 5.05 -17.21 -21.35
CA TYR A 140 4.46 -18.46 -21.84
C TYR A 140 4.85 -18.64 -23.30
#